data_106c7da752ff6f22468efff68b9fdcd5
#
_entry.id   106c7da752ff6f22468efff68b9fdcd5
#
_cell.length_a   1.000
_cell.length_b   1.000
_cell.length_c   1.000
_cell.angle_alpha   90.00
_cell.angle_beta   90.00
_cell.angle_gamma   90.00
#
_symmetry.space_group_name_H-M   'P 1'
#
loop_
_entity.id
_entity.type
_entity.pdbx_description
1 polymer ?
#
loop_
_entity_poly.entity_id
_entity_poly.type
_entity_poly.pdbx_seq_one_letter_code
_entity_poly.pdbx_strand_id
1 'polypeptide(L)'
;MSSQISKINFDIDNSSIELIEKSFKRIATELINEVEINFYGNIYQIMDLEFYYYNFGIHQDCNIHFNERQADSNQWYLHKNSLNLGNKRKGIDLTFGKNVNSDNKIYGGILIKKVQKIFPNKLLTQSMFINSLIKKFKTHHKEHTFDLFKESIDNELKLEKKSEISNFKIKNKVRARLSKPCYKNSNYSFYIDNIL
;
A
#
# COMPACT_ATOMS: atom_id res chain seq x y z
N MET A 1 -18.95 16.32 7.88
CA MET A 1 -19.13 14.90 8.24
C MET A 1 -17.82 14.22 7.96
N SER A 2 -17.05 13.85 9.00
CA SER A 2 -15.78 13.14 8.82
C SER A 2 -16.09 11.74 8.29
N SER A 3 -15.63 11.42 7.09
CA SER A 3 -15.68 10.07 6.56
C SER A 3 -14.89 9.16 7.50
N GLN A 4 -15.58 8.32 8.26
CA GLN A 4 -14.93 7.25 9.02
C GLN A 4 -14.23 6.35 8.01
N ILE A 5 -12.91 6.48 7.95
CA ILE A 5 -12.04 5.45 7.38
C ILE A 5 -12.40 4.18 8.14
N SER A 6 -12.87 3.14 7.44
CA SER A 6 -13.03 1.83 8.06
C SER A 6 -11.69 1.47 8.67
N LYS A 7 -11.60 1.39 10.00
CA LYS A 7 -10.35 1.11 10.70
C LYS A 7 -9.95 -0.33 10.36
N ILE A 8 -9.10 -0.46 9.35
CA ILE A 8 -8.38 -1.71 9.12
C ILE A 8 -7.49 -1.93 10.34
N ASN A 9 -7.56 -3.11 10.89
CA ASN A 9 -6.66 -3.48 11.98
C ASN A 9 -5.28 -3.85 11.39
N PHE A 10 -4.31 -2.96 11.53
CA PHE A 10 -2.92 -3.18 11.11
C PHE A 10 -2.03 -3.81 12.20
N ASP A 11 -2.58 -4.26 13.31
CA ASP A 11 -1.79 -4.90 14.35
C ASP A 11 -1.09 -6.16 13.84
N ILE A 12 0.20 -6.26 14.12
CA ILE A 12 1.05 -7.39 13.79
C ILE A 12 1.36 -8.15 15.09
N ASP A 13 1.05 -9.43 15.09
CA ASP A 13 1.51 -10.32 16.16
C ASP A 13 2.99 -10.64 15.96
N ASN A 14 3.83 -10.05 16.80
CA ASN A 14 5.29 -10.14 16.73
C ASN A 14 5.88 -11.32 17.50
N SER A 15 5.05 -12.24 18.02
CA SER A 15 5.53 -13.34 18.86
C SER A 15 6.38 -14.36 18.10
N SER A 16 6.19 -14.48 16.78
CA SER A 16 6.99 -15.30 15.90
C SER A 16 6.90 -14.86 14.45
N ILE A 17 7.83 -15.32 13.59
CA ILE A 17 7.76 -15.08 12.14
C ILE A 17 6.46 -15.62 11.53
N GLU A 18 6.03 -16.79 11.97
CA GLU A 18 4.77 -17.41 11.49
C GLU A 18 3.54 -16.54 11.81
N LEU A 19 3.49 -15.92 12.99
CA LEU A 19 2.40 -15.04 13.40
C LEU A 19 2.45 -13.69 12.66
N ILE A 20 3.64 -13.19 12.36
CA ILE A 20 3.81 -12.04 11.46
C ILE A 20 3.22 -12.36 10.07
N GLU A 21 3.55 -13.51 9.50
CA GLU A 21 3.03 -13.95 8.19
C GLU A 21 1.51 -14.16 8.20
N LYS A 22 0.95 -14.70 9.27
CA LYS A 22 -0.51 -14.79 9.47
C LYS A 22 -1.17 -13.41 9.51
N SER A 23 -0.53 -12.45 10.21
CA SER A 23 -0.98 -11.06 10.26
C SER A 23 -0.98 -10.41 8.87
N PHE A 24 0.08 -10.61 8.07
CA PHE A 24 0.12 -10.12 6.69
C PHE A 24 -1.00 -10.71 5.84
N LYS A 25 -1.24 -12.03 5.95
CA LYS A 25 -2.33 -12.68 5.21
C LYS A 25 -3.70 -12.14 5.61
N ARG A 26 -3.95 -11.92 6.89
CA ARG A 26 -5.20 -11.31 7.38
C ARG A 26 -5.39 -9.91 6.81
N ILE A 27 -4.38 -9.04 6.93
CA ILE A 27 -4.44 -7.67 6.43
C ILE A 27 -4.62 -7.66 4.90
N ALA A 28 -3.90 -8.51 4.17
CA ALA A 28 -4.05 -8.64 2.72
C ALA A 28 -5.48 -9.04 2.32
N THR A 29 -6.07 -9.98 3.07
CA THR A 29 -7.45 -10.45 2.83
C THR A 29 -8.46 -9.32 3.02
N GLU A 30 -8.33 -8.56 4.10
CA GLU A 30 -9.18 -7.41 4.39
C GLU A 30 -9.03 -6.30 3.32
N LEU A 31 -7.78 -5.91 3.00
CA LEU A 31 -7.49 -4.90 2.00
C LEU A 31 -8.02 -5.25 0.60
N ILE A 32 -7.93 -6.52 0.20
CA ILE A 32 -8.37 -6.95 -1.13
C ILE A 32 -9.88 -7.14 -1.17
N ASN A 33 -10.49 -7.74 -0.14
CA ASN A 33 -11.90 -8.12 -0.19
C ASN A 33 -12.87 -7.06 0.33
N GLU A 34 -12.46 -6.25 1.30
CA GLU A 34 -13.39 -5.41 2.06
C GLU A 34 -13.27 -3.91 1.75
N VAL A 35 -12.14 -3.48 1.17
CA VAL A 35 -11.93 -2.05 0.92
C VAL A 35 -11.62 -1.73 -0.53
N GLU A 36 -11.83 -0.49 -0.86
CA GLU A 36 -11.45 0.14 -2.13
C GLU A 36 -10.70 1.44 -1.88
N ILE A 37 -9.91 1.86 -2.87
CA ILE A 37 -9.21 3.13 -2.83
C ILE A 37 -10.06 4.15 -3.60
N ASN A 38 -10.39 5.26 -2.95
CA ASN A 38 -11.06 6.40 -3.58
C ASN A 38 -10.10 7.58 -3.71
N PHE A 39 -10.03 8.19 -4.89
CA PHE A 39 -9.29 9.43 -5.14
C PHE A 39 -10.10 10.36 -6.05
N TYR A 40 -10.64 11.41 -5.48
CA TYR A 40 -11.54 12.35 -6.18
C TYR A 40 -12.66 11.64 -6.96
N GLY A 41 -13.29 10.61 -6.35
CA GLY A 41 -14.36 9.83 -6.97
C GLY A 41 -13.89 8.77 -7.98
N ASN A 42 -12.61 8.65 -8.26
CA ASN A 42 -12.10 7.47 -8.95
C ASN A 42 -11.91 6.32 -7.95
N ILE A 43 -12.57 5.22 -8.21
CA ILE A 43 -12.55 4.02 -7.36
C ILE A 43 -11.59 2.98 -7.95
N TYR A 44 -10.78 2.39 -7.07
CA TYR A 44 -9.81 1.36 -7.42
C TYR A 44 -9.88 0.20 -6.44
N GLN A 45 -10.06 -1.00 -7.00
CA GLN A 45 -9.96 -2.27 -6.27
C GLN A 45 -8.50 -2.69 -6.17
N ILE A 46 -8.03 -3.05 -4.99
CA ILE A 46 -6.68 -3.62 -4.81
C ILE A 46 -6.65 -5.05 -5.34
N MET A 47 -5.64 -5.36 -6.18
CA MET A 47 -5.51 -6.65 -6.86
C MET A 47 -4.21 -7.39 -6.54
N ASP A 48 -3.14 -6.67 -6.22
CA ASP A 48 -1.81 -7.23 -5.88
C ASP A 48 -1.12 -6.24 -4.94
N LEU A 49 -0.59 -6.74 -3.84
CA LEU A 49 0.13 -5.96 -2.84
C LEU A 49 1.34 -6.72 -2.31
N GLU A 50 2.26 -5.99 -1.69
CA GLU A 50 3.53 -6.56 -1.22
C GLU A 50 3.92 -5.93 0.12
N PHE A 51 4.19 -6.78 1.13
CA PHE A 51 4.55 -6.32 2.47
C PHE A 51 6.05 -6.12 2.64
N TYR A 52 6.40 -5.08 3.37
CA TYR A 52 7.73 -4.75 3.87
C TYR A 52 7.61 -4.41 5.35
N TYR A 53 8.42 -5.07 6.19
CA TYR A 53 8.29 -4.91 7.63
C TYR A 53 9.65 -5.01 8.32
N TYR A 54 9.92 -4.06 9.19
CA TYR A 54 11.13 -4.07 10.01
C TYR A 54 10.77 -3.86 11.47
N ASN A 55 11.15 -4.85 12.30
CA ASN A 55 11.08 -4.80 13.75
C ASN A 55 12.40 -5.35 14.28
N PHE A 56 13.18 -4.50 14.96
CA PHE A 56 14.52 -4.86 15.43
C PHE A 56 14.47 -6.10 16.34
N GLY A 57 15.39 -7.04 16.12
CA GLY A 57 15.50 -8.29 16.87
C GLY A 57 14.52 -9.40 16.50
N ILE A 58 13.43 -9.07 15.74
CA ILE A 58 12.36 -10.03 15.43
C ILE A 58 12.27 -10.28 13.91
N HIS A 59 12.09 -9.21 13.13
CA HIS A 59 11.91 -9.28 11.69
C HIS A 59 12.61 -8.10 11.02
N GLN A 60 13.75 -8.34 10.39
CA GLN A 60 14.61 -7.27 9.87
C GLN A 60 14.63 -7.26 8.34
N ASP A 61 13.52 -6.83 7.71
CA ASP A 61 13.48 -6.67 6.26
C ASP A 61 14.24 -5.42 5.81
N CYS A 62 15.43 -5.64 5.29
CA CYS A 62 16.29 -4.56 4.84
C CYS A 62 15.84 -3.89 3.52
N ASN A 63 14.76 -4.35 2.89
CA ASN A 63 14.20 -3.76 1.68
C ASN A 63 13.20 -2.64 1.95
N ILE A 64 12.82 -2.40 3.21
CA ILE A 64 12.00 -1.26 3.60
C ILE A 64 12.77 0.06 3.43
N HIS A 65 12.08 1.16 3.18
CA HIS A 65 12.72 2.45 2.90
C HIS A 65 13.15 3.22 4.15
N PHE A 66 12.75 2.79 5.36
CA PHE A 66 13.00 3.48 6.62
C PHE A 66 12.56 4.95 6.61
N ASN A 67 11.47 5.26 5.90
CA ASN A 67 10.89 6.59 5.91
C ASN A 67 10.08 6.80 7.20
N GLU A 68 10.10 8.00 7.77
CA GLU A 68 9.36 8.33 9.00
C GLU A 68 7.87 7.99 8.90
N ARG A 69 7.24 8.17 7.75
CA ARG A 69 5.84 7.76 7.54
C ARG A 69 5.63 6.27 7.69
N GLN A 70 6.64 5.44 7.39
CA GLN A 70 6.54 3.98 7.56
C GLN A 70 6.67 3.55 9.03
N ALA A 71 7.04 4.47 9.94
CA ALA A 71 6.99 4.26 11.40
C ALA A 71 5.62 4.62 12.01
N ASP A 72 4.68 5.09 11.21
CA ASP A 72 3.29 5.32 11.60
C ASP A 72 2.35 4.40 10.83
N SER A 73 1.11 4.27 11.26
CA SER A 73 0.08 3.49 10.57
C SER A 73 -0.97 4.37 9.90
N ASN A 74 -1.68 3.79 8.92
CA ASN A 74 -2.77 4.47 8.19
C ASN A 74 -2.36 5.74 7.43
N GLN A 75 -1.12 5.80 6.94
CA GLN A 75 -0.65 6.89 6.11
C GLN A 75 -0.29 6.41 4.71
N TRP A 76 -0.37 7.30 3.73
CA TRP A 76 0.14 7.05 2.39
C TRP A 76 1.59 7.53 2.29
N TYR A 77 2.49 6.65 1.90
CA TYR A 77 3.89 6.97 1.63
C TYR A 77 4.18 6.87 0.14
N LEU A 78 4.29 8.03 -0.51
CA LEU A 78 4.66 8.11 -1.93
C LEU A 78 6.19 7.99 -2.06
N HIS A 79 6.67 7.00 -2.82
CA HIS A 79 8.10 6.79 -3.00
C HIS A 79 8.75 7.99 -3.70
N LYS A 80 9.93 8.44 -3.25
CA LYS A 80 10.65 9.61 -3.79
C LYS A 80 10.77 9.58 -5.32
N ASN A 81 11.02 8.41 -5.89
CA ASN A 81 11.14 8.21 -7.33
C ASN A 81 9.82 8.29 -8.10
N SER A 82 8.67 8.31 -7.41
CA SER A 82 7.34 8.39 -8.03
C SER A 82 7.08 9.73 -8.73
N LEU A 83 7.89 10.73 -8.44
CA LEU A 83 7.71 12.12 -8.83
C LEU A 83 8.45 12.50 -10.10
N ASN A 84 9.52 11.82 -10.38
CA ASN A 84 10.28 12.04 -11.61
C ASN A 84 9.48 11.43 -12.76
N LEU A 85 8.88 12.28 -13.62
CA LEU A 85 8.04 11.86 -14.74
C LEU A 85 8.76 10.89 -15.70
N GLY A 86 10.11 10.92 -15.73
CA GLY A 86 10.95 9.98 -16.48
C GLY A 86 11.21 8.64 -15.76
N ASN A 87 10.89 8.50 -14.49
CA ASN A 87 11.24 7.33 -13.70
C ASN A 87 10.21 6.20 -13.87
N LYS A 88 10.68 5.02 -14.28
CA LYS A 88 9.84 3.83 -14.50
C LYS A 88 9.37 3.16 -13.20
N ARG A 89 9.97 3.49 -12.04
CA ARG A 89 9.67 2.88 -10.74
C ARG A 89 8.94 3.87 -9.83
N LYS A 90 7.65 4.00 -10.02
CA LYS A 90 6.77 4.78 -9.13
C LYS A 90 6.07 3.84 -8.17
N GLY A 91 5.92 4.23 -6.92
CA GLY A 91 5.26 3.41 -5.91
C GLY A 91 4.56 4.24 -4.84
N ILE A 92 3.59 3.62 -4.21
CA ILE A 92 2.91 4.14 -3.04
C ILE A 92 2.65 3.00 -2.06
N ASP A 93 2.99 3.23 -0.80
CA ASP A 93 2.72 2.30 0.28
C ASP A 93 1.57 2.82 1.15
N LEU A 94 0.75 1.92 1.63
CA LEU A 94 -0.06 2.12 2.82
C LEU A 94 0.79 1.71 4.03
N THR A 95 0.96 2.60 5.01
CA THR A 95 1.85 2.34 6.14
C THR A 95 1.14 1.64 7.30
N PHE A 96 1.89 0.79 8.01
CA PHE A 96 1.41 0.07 9.19
C PHE A 96 2.48 -0.08 10.29
N GLY A 97 3.44 0.83 10.31
CA GLY A 97 4.46 0.88 11.35
C GLY A 97 3.94 1.39 12.69
N LYS A 98 4.82 1.43 13.65
CA LYS A 98 4.52 1.91 15.00
C LYS A 98 5.72 2.63 15.60
N ASN A 99 5.50 3.84 16.06
CA ASN A 99 6.48 4.59 16.83
C ASN A 99 6.34 4.18 18.31
N VAL A 100 7.26 3.35 18.82
CA VAL A 100 7.21 2.83 20.18
C VAL A 100 7.84 3.84 21.16
N ASN A 101 9.01 4.38 20.79
CA ASN A 101 9.70 5.47 21.47
C ASN A 101 10.73 6.08 20.51
N SER A 102 11.51 7.11 20.96
CA SER A 102 12.49 7.80 20.11
C SER A 102 13.49 6.87 19.42
N ASP A 103 13.86 5.77 20.08
CA ASP A 103 14.95 4.90 19.65
C ASP A 103 14.46 3.56 19.08
N ASN A 104 13.17 3.25 19.25
CA ASN A 104 12.60 1.97 18.82
C ASN A 104 11.38 2.18 17.92
N LYS A 105 11.67 2.21 16.63
CA LYS A 105 10.64 2.35 15.58
C LYS A 105 10.43 1.02 14.87
N ILE A 106 9.17 0.66 14.70
CA ILE A 106 8.73 -0.44 13.84
C ILE A 106 8.31 0.18 12.51
N TYR A 107 8.92 -0.25 11.42
CA TYR A 107 8.58 0.25 10.10
C TYR A 107 7.73 -0.76 9.35
N GLY A 108 6.64 -0.28 8.74
CA GLY A 108 5.74 -1.12 7.96
C GLY A 108 5.23 -0.40 6.71
N GLY A 109 5.28 -1.09 5.57
CA GLY A 109 4.77 -0.59 4.29
C GLY A 109 4.12 -1.70 3.47
N ILE A 110 2.94 -1.43 2.93
CA ILE A 110 2.21 -2.28 2.00
C ILE A 110 2.22 -1.61 0.65
N LEU A 111 3.10 -2.06 -0.24
CA LEU A 111 3.20 -1.55 -1.59
C LEU A 111 2.01 -1.99 -2.44
N ILE A 112 1.29 -1.04 -3.02
CA ILE A 112 0.20 -1.32 -3.96
C ILE A 112 0.80 -1.63 -5.34
N LYS A 113 0.74 -2.89 -5.75
CA LYS A 113 1.37 -3.40 -6.99
C LYS A 113 0.46 -3.31 -8.20
N LYS A 114 -0.81 -3.66 -8.01
CA LYS A 114 -1.84 -3.59 -9.05
C LYS A 114 -3.17 -3.19 -8.46
N VAL A 115 -3.90 -2.40 -9.21
CA VAL A 115 -5.29 -2.06 -8.92
C VAL A 115 -6.15 -2.20 -10.17
N GLN A 116 -7.42 -2.56 -9.97
CA GLN A 116 -8.45 -2.48 -10.99
C GLN A 116 -9.18 -1.16 -10.83
N LYS A 117 -9.06 -0.25 -11.78
CA LYS A 117 -9.92 0.93 -11.83
C LYS A 117 -11.32 0.49 -12.21
N ILE A 118 -12.34 0.89 -11.43
CA ILE A 118 -13.71 0.40 -11.63
C ILE A 118 -14.32 1.05 -12.87
N PHE A 119 -14.11 2.35 -13.06
CA PHE A 119 -14.64 3.06 -14.21
C PHE A 119 -13.61 4.05 -14.82
N PRO A 120 -13.27 3.93 -16.12
CA PRO A 120 -13.50 2.75 -16.97
C PRO A 120 -12.75 1.53 -16.42
N ASN A 121 -13.31 0.35 -16.63
CA ASN A 121 -12.73 -0.92 -16.16
C ASN A 121 -11.33 -1.13 -16.77
N LYS A 122 -10.29 -1.01 -15.94
CA LYS A 122 -8.90 -1.09 -16.41
C LYS A 122 -7.95 -1.55 -15.32
N LEU A 123 -7.21 -2.63 -15.61
CA LEU A 123 -6.13 -3.08 -14.75
C LEU A 123 -4.91 -2.13 -14.87
N LEU A 124 -4.44 -1.63 -13.76
CA LEU A 124 -3.31 -0.71 -13.66
C LEU A 124 -2.18 -1.34 -12.86
N THR A 125 -0.99 -1.34 -13.43
CA THR A 125 0.24 -1.66 -12.69
C THR A 125 0.58 -0.51 -11.73
N GLN A 126 1.49 -0.74 -10.80
CA GLN A 126 1.98 0.23 -9.83
C GLN A 126 2.25 1.63 -10.44
N SER A 127 3.05 1.70 -11.49
CA SER A 127 3.37 2.99 -12.15
C SER A 127 2.19 3.61 -12.89
N MET A 128 1.31 2.78 -13.49
CA MET A 128 0.09 3.25 -14.15
C MET A 128 -0.92 3.78 -13.12
N PHE A 129 -0.99 3.17 -11.94
CA PHE A 129 -1.82 3.65 -10.84
C PHE A 129 -1.39 5.06 -10.43
N ILE A 130 -0.11 5.27 -10.11
CA ILE A 130 0.41 6.61 -9.78
C ILE A 130 0.15 7.62 -10.90
N ASN A 131 0.34 7.26 -12.16
CA ASN A 131 0.03 8.13 -13.29
C ASN A 131 -1.48 8.46 -13.37
N SER A 132 -2.35 7.51 -13.02
CA SER A 132 -3.81 7.74 -12.93
C SER A 132 -4.15 8.74 -11.83
N LEU A 133 -3.51 8.65 -10.66
CA LEU A 133 -3.67 9.63 -9.58
C LEU A 133 -3.19 11.01 -10.01
N ILE A 134 -1.99 11.13 -10.61
CA ILE A 134 -1.45 12.40 -11.13
C ILE A 134 -2.41 13.01 -12.17
N LYS A 135 -2.91 12.20 -13.11
CA LYS A 135 -3.88 12.68 -14.11
C LYS A 135 -5.14 13.23 -13.45
N LYS A 136 -5.68 12.52 -12.45
CA LYS A 136 -6.90 12.94 -11.75
C LYS A 136 -6.64 14.21 -10.93
N PHE A 137 -5.52 14.30 -10.20
CA PHE A 137 -5.10 15.50 -9.50
C PHE A 137 -5.09 16.74 -10.43
N LYS A 138 -4.48 16.61 -11.61
CA LYS A 138 -4.40 17.69 -12.60
C LYS A 138 -5.77 18.19 -13.11
N THR A 139 -6.82 17.38 -13.00
CA THR A 139 -8.18 17.82 -13.37
C THR A 139 -8.87 18.60 -12.25
N HIS A 140 -8.35 18.60 -11.02
CA HIS A 140 -8.93 19.26 -9.85
C HIS A 140 -8.17 20.49 -9.40
N HIS A 141 -6.92 20.66 -9.83
CA HIS A 141 -6.06 21.75 -9.43
C HIS A 141 -5.56 22.55 -10.63
N LYS A 142 -5.50 23.88 -10.50
CA LYS A 142 -4.92 24.75 -11.52
C LYS A 142 -3.40 24.69 -11.50
N GLU A 143 -2.82 24.58 -10.32
CA GLU A 143 -1.37 24.45 -10.11
C GLU A 143 -1.01 22.96 -9.94
N HIS A 144 0.11 22.56 -10.54
CA HIS A 144 0.52 21.16 -10.62
C HIS A 144 1.91 20.95 -10.01
N THR A 145 2.13 21.52 -8.81
CA THR A 145 3.36 21.29 -8.06
C THR A 145 3.35 19.91 -7.40
N PHE A 146 4.54 19.44 -7.06
CA PHE A 146 4.69 18.19 -6.34
C PHE A 146 4.10 18.24 -4.92
N ASP A 147 4.34 19.32 -4.21
CA ASP A 147 3.89 19.45 -2.82
C ASP A 147 2.36 19.44 -2.76
N LEU A 148 1.68 20.12 -3.67
CA LEU A 148 0.22 20.05 -3.80
C LEU A 148 -0.28 18.64 -4.14
N PHE A 149 0.44 17.90 -5.00
CA PHE A 149 0.06 16.51 -5.29
C PHE A 149 0.22 15.62 -4.05
N LYS A 150 1.33 15.77 -3.30
CA LYS A 150 1.54 15.03 -2.05
C LYS A 150 0.47 15.36 -1.01
N GLU A 151 0.13 16.62 -0.86
CA GLU A 151 -0.95 17.07 0.02
C GLU A 151 -2.31 16.48 -0.41
N SER A 152 -2.58 16.42 -1.71
CA SER A 152 -3.78 15.76 -2.23
C SER A 152 -3.80 14.26 -1.95
N ILE A 153 -2.65 13.57 -2.00
CA ILE A 153 -2.56 12.17 -1.59
C ILE A 153 -2.93 12.04 -0.11
N ASP A 154 -2.39 12.90 0.75
CA ASP A 154 -2.65 12.85 2.19
C ASP A 154 -4.12 13.12 2.55
N ASN A 155 -4.78 14.03 1.84
CA ASN A 155 -6.12 14.51 2.16
C ASN A 155 -7.24 13.75 1.40
N GLU A 156 -7.00 13.33 0.16
CA GLU A 156 -8.05 12.88 -0.76
C GLU A 156 -7.91 11.41 -1.17
N LEU A 157 -6.74 10.77 -0.97
CA LEU A 157 -6.60 9.35 -1.22
C LEU A 157 -7.07 8.56 0.01
N LYS A 158 -8.25 7.96 -0.09
CA LYS A 158 -8.94 7.30 1.03
C LYS A 158 -9.08 5.81 0.79
N LEU A 159 -9.04 5.05 1.88
CA LEU A 159 -9.54 3.68 1.92
C LEU A 159 -10.98 3.73 2.39
N GLU A 160 -11.88 3.19 1.60
CA GLU A 160 -13.31 3.14 1.90
C GLU A 160 -13.76 1.69 1.97
N LYS A 161 -14.71 1.40 2.87
CA LYS A 161 -15.31 0.07 2.92
C LYS A 161 -16.18 -0.12 1.68
N LYS A 162 -16.03 -1.28 1.00
CA LYS A 162 -16.90 -1.62 -0.11
C LYS A 162 -18.35 -1.76 0.34
N SER A 163 -19.27 -1.40 -0.54
CA SER A 163 -20.69 -1.67 -0.34
C SER A 163 -20.99 -3.18 -0.26
N GLU A 164 -20.25 -3.96 -1.03
CA GLU A 164 -20.34 -5.42 -1.04
C GLU A 164 -18.96 -6.04 -0.84
N ILE A 165 -18.85 -6.95 0.13
CA ILE A 165 -17.59 -7.67 0.40
C ILE A 165 -17.34 -8.65 -0.75
N SER A 166 -16.16 -8.57 -1.33
CA SER A 166 -15.70 -9.54 -2.33
C SER A 166 -15.16 -10.80 -1.64
N ASN A 167 -15.32 -11.94 -2.31
CA ASN A 167 -14.80 -13.23 -1.82
C ASN A 167 -13.70 -13.76 -2.75
N PHE A 168 -12.73 -12.89 -3.09
CA PHE A 168 -11.63 -13.32 -3.93
C PHE A 168 -10.73 -14.32 -3.21
N LYS A 169 -10.33 -15.36 -3.94
CA LYS A 169 -9.30 -16.28 -3.48
C LYS A 169 -7.93 -15.60 -3.58
N ILE A 170 -7.30 -15.39 -2.44
CA ILE A 170 -6.01 -14.71 -2.35
C ILE A 170 -4.91 -15.76 -2.31
N LYS A 171 -3.93 -15.62 -3.19
CA LYS A 171 -2.68 -16.36 -3.20
C LYS A 171 -1.53 -15.48 -2.78
N ASN A 172 -0.45 -16.09 -2.33
CA ASN A 172 0.81 -15.41 -2.06
C ASN A 172 1.93 -15.96 -2.94
N LYS A 173 2.95 -15.14 -3.11
CA LYS A 173 4.16 -15.47 -3.87
C LYS A 173 5.37 -14.76 -3.30
N VAL A 174 6.55 -15.21 -3.71
CA VAL A 174 7.81 -14.54 -3.41
C VAL A 174 7.83 -13.15 -4.04
N ARG A 175 8.35 -12.18 -3.29
CA ARG A 175 8.57 -10.81 -3.78
C ARG A 175 9.60 -10.81 -4.90
N ALA A 176 9.33 -10.04 -5.95
CA ALA A 176 10.22 -9.93 -7.11
C ALA A 176 11.07 -8.66 -7.07
N ARG A 177 12.27 -8.73 -7.66
CA ARG A 177 13.15 -7.57 -7.92
C ARG A 177 13.60 -6.83 -6.67
N LEU A 178 13.80 -7.55 -5.56
CA LEU A 178 14.38 -6.98 -4.36
C LEU A 178 15.87 -6.65 -4.60
N SER A 179 16.29 -5.49 -4.08
CA SER A 179 17.69 -5.04 -4.18
C SER A 179 18.60 -5.69 -3.15
N LYS A 180 18.03 -6.15 -2.03
CA LYS A 180 18.76 -6.74 -0.91
C LYS A 180 18.27 -8.16 -0.63
N PRO A 181 19.11 -9.05 -0.07
CA PRO A 181 18.79 -10.48 0.10
C PRO A 181 17.81 -10.76 1.24
N CYS A 182 17.60 -9.83 2.18
CA CYS A 182 16.76 -10.02 3.36
C CYS A 182 15.34 -10.39 2.95
N TYR A 183 14.84 -11.52 3.46
CA TYR A 183 13.48 -12.02 3.18
C TYR A 183 13.14 -12.14 1.68
N LYS A 184 14.17 -12.34 0.84
CA LYS A 184 14.00 -12.45 -0.63
C LYS A 184 13.08 -13.59 -1.03
N ASN A 185 13.15 -14.71 -0.31
CA ASN A 185 12.37 -15.91 -0.59
C ASN A 185 11.04 -15.99 0.16
N SER A 186 10.68 -14.93 0.92
CA SER A 186 9.44 -14.91 1.68
C SER A 186 8.24 -14.56 0.81
N ASN A 187 7.12 -15.27 1.05
CA ASN A 187 5.88 -15.13 0.29
C ASN A 187 5.06 -13.90 0.74
N TYR A 188 5.66 -12.72 0.73
CA TYR A 188 5.06 -11.45 1.21
C TYR A 188 4.37 -10.63 0.12
N SER A 189 4.16 -11.20 -1.07
CA SER A 189 3.35 -10.62 -2.13
C SER A 189 2.03 -11.38 -2.23
N PHE A 190 0.90 -10.68 -2.14
CA PHE A 190 -0.45 -11.24 -2.12
C PHE A 190 -1.25 -10.71 -3.31
N TYR A 191 -1.98 -11.59 -4.00
CA TYR A 191 -2.70 -11.24 -5.21
C TYR A 191 -3.97 -12.07 -5.38
N ILE A 192 -4.91 -11.55 -6.18
CA ILE A 192 -6.10 -12.29 -6.58
C ILE A 192 -5.72 -13.32 -7.65
N ASP A 193 -6.09 -14.58 -7.41
CA ASP A 193 -5.95 -15.65 -8.37
C ASP A 193 -7.08 -15.55 -9.42
N ASN A 194 -6.73 -15.66 -10.71
CA ASN A 194 -7.66 -15.60 -11.84
C ASN A 194 -8.38 -14.25 -12.02
N ILE A 195 -7.64 -13.25 -12.50
CA ILE A 195 -8.24 -12.19 -13.28
C ILE A 195 -8.21 -12.67 -14.74
N LEU A 196 -9.35 -13.25 -15.17
CA LEU A 196 -9.61 -13.50 -16.58
C LEU A 196 -9.83 -12.18 -17.32
#